data_81519a360e89ab7fd5de58cffd8ad3ad
#
_entry.id   81519a360e89ab7fd5de58cffd8ad3ad
#
_cell.length_a   1.000
_cell.length_b   1.000
_cell.length_c   1.000
_cell.angle_alpha   90.00
_cell.angle_beta   90.00
_cell.angle_gamma   90.00
#
_symmetry.space_group_name_H-M   'P 1'
#
loop_
_entity.id
_entity.type
_entity.pdbx_description
1 polymer ?
#
loop_
_entity_poly.entity_id
_entity_poly.type
_entity_poly.pdbx_seq_one_letter_code
_entity_poly.pdbx_strand_id
1 'polypeptide(L)'
;MNILVAGATGKTGRRLMQALQDHGHTPIALVRESSDTSVLPEGAQTRQGDLTDLQEGACDGCDAVVFAAGSGADTGQDMTDKVDRKGAMRLIDLAAKSGASRFVMLSSVGADKPEKGGEMEHYLQAKQDADEHLKASGLTYAILRPVSLTDEDGTRQMLFGDDVDETAEAARGDVAAVLADAVSSDAWANKTMLMQSA
;
A
#
# COMPACT_ATOMS: atom_id res chain seq x y z
N MET A 1 2.14 17.75 -0.83
CA MET A 1 1.84 16.95 0.37
C MET A 1 3.05 16.12 0.72
N ASN A 2 3.32 15.96 2.02
CA ASN A 2 4.30 15.02 2.54
C ASN A 2 3.63 13.63 2.68
N ILE A 3 4.11 12.64 1.98
CA ILE A 3 3.45 11.33 1.89
C ILE A 3 4.41 10.24 2.36
N LEU A 4 4.09 9.59 3.48
CA LEU A 4 4.86 8.45 3.97
C LEU A 4 4.50 7.19 3.16
N VAL A 5 5.50 6.49 2.65
CA VAL A 5 5.32 5.27 1.86
C VAL A 5 6.00 4.09 2.57
N ALA A 6 5.21 3.19 3.13
CA ALA A 6 5.68 1.90 3.61
C ALA A 6 5.80 0.92 2.44
N GLY A 7 6.96 0.23 2.34
CA GLY A 7 7.27 -0.63 1.21
C GLY A 7 7.86 0.10 -0.01
N ALA A 8 8.39 1.31 0.19
CA ALA A 8 8.93 2.19 -0.85
C ALA A 8 10.02 1.54 -1.73
N THR A 9 10.84 0.66 -1.17
CA THR A 9 11.93 -0.03 -1.90
C THR A 9 11.47 -1.26 -2.68
N GLY A 10 10.21 -1.69 -2.49
CA GLY A 10 9.60 -2.79 -3.22
C GLY A 10 9.31 -2.44 -4.68
N LYS A 11 8.97 -3.46 -5.48
CA LYS A 11 8.73 -3.31 -6.94
C LYS A 11 7.60 -2.32 -7.29
N THR A 12 6.50 -2.33 -6.52
CA THR A 12 5.43 -1.33 -6.66
C THR A 12 5.83 -0.02 -6.00
N GLY A 13 6.42 -0.08 -4.79
CA GLY A 13 6.76 1.09 -4.00
C GLY A 13 7.71 2.07 -4.70
N ARG A 14 8.78 1.59 -5.34
CA ARG A 14 9.71 2.47 -6.08
C ARG A 14 9.05 3.19 -7.25
N ARG A 15 8.11 2.53 -7.95
CA ARG A 15 7.30 3.16 -9.01
C ARG A 15 6.33 4.19 -8.43
N LEU A 16 5.73 3.88 -7.27
CA LEU A 16 4.87 4.80 -6.53
C LEU A 16 5.65 6.05 -6.06
N MET A 17 6.86 5.88 -5.54
CA MET A 17 7.71 7.01 -5.14
C MET A 17 7.93 7.98 -6.31
N GLN A 18 8.23 7.46 -7.51
CA GLN A 18 8.38 8.28 -8.72
C GLN A 18 7.06 8.95 -9.12
N ALA A 19 5.95 8.19 -9.16
CA ALA A 19 4.64 8.73 -9.52
C ALA A 19 4.19 9.85 -8.59
N LEU A 20 4.48 9.74 -7.28
CA LEU A 20 4.19 10.80 -6.31
C LEU A 20 5.01 12.07 -6.55
N GLN A 21 6.30 11.94 -6.92
CA GLN A 21 7.13 13.10 -7.29
C GLN A 21 6.60 13.76 -8.57
N ASP A 22 6.22 12.97 -9.58
CA ASP A 22 5.67 13.46 -10.85
C ASP A 22 4.35 14.22 -10.64
N HIS A 23 3.58 13.87 -9.61
CA HIS A 23 2.37 14.60 -9.17
C HIS A 23 2.68 15.81 -8.27
N GLY A 24 3.95 16.15 -8.05
CA GLY A 24 4.36 17.31 -7.25
C GLY A 24 4.23 17.10 -5.74
N HIS A 25 4.16 15.87 -5.28
CA HIS A 25 4.20 15.52 -3.86
C HIS A 25 5.64 15.32 -3.37
N THR A 26 5.80 15.28 -2.05
CA THR A 26 7.07 14.96 -1.38
C THR A 26 6.95 13.57 -0.75
N PRO A 27 7.30 12.49 -1.46
CA PRO A 27 7.25 11.15 -0.89
C PRO A 27 8.40 10.93 0.09
N ILE A 28 8.10 10.29 1.20
CA ILE A 28 9.04 9.92 2.27
C ILE A 28 9.04 8.39 2.37
N ALA A 29 10.12 7.75 1.99
CA ALA A 29 10.26 6.30 2.08
C ALA A 29 10.44 5.86 3.53
N LEU A 30 9.53 5.05 4.07
CA LEU A 30 9.74 4.35 5.33
C LEU A 30 10.67 3.17 5.06
N VAL A 31 11.88 3.18 5.63
CA VAL A 31 12.95 2.22 5.34
C VAL A 31 13.54 1.65 6.61
N ARG A 32 13.90 0.37 6.58
CA ARG A 32 14.73 -0.26 7.62
C ARG A 32 16.19 0.11 7.42
N GLU A 33 17.00 -0.02 8.43
CA GLU A 33 18.46 0.20 8.33
C GLU A 33 19.11 -0.67 7.23
N SER A 34 18.60 -1.89 7.04
CA SER A 34 19.07 -2.83 6.02
C SER A 34 18.48 -2.63 4.62
N SER A 35 17.62 -1.63 4.41
CA SER A 35 16.97 -1.41 3.12
C SER A 35 17.95 -0.85 2.09
N ASP A 36 17.92 -1.41 0.88
CA ASP A 36 18.62 -0.82 -0.26
C ASP A 36 17.85 0.42 -0.75
N THR A 37 18.36 1.60 -0.40
CA THR A 37 17.76 2.89 -0.82
C THR A 37 18.24 3.36 -2.19
N SER A 38 19.22 2.69 -2.80
CA SER A 38 19.70 3.04 -4.15
C SER A 38 18.65 2.85 -5.25
N VAL A 39 17.61 2.07 -4.96
CA VAL A 39 16.48 1.82 -5.87
C VAL A 39 15.42 2.93 -5.85
N LEU A 40 15.52 3.89 -4.92
CA LEU A 40 14.59 5.00 -4.83
C LEU A 40 14.91 6.07 -5.88
N PRO A 41 13.91 6.85 -6.33
CA PRO A 41 14.16 7.94 -7.27
C PRO A 41 15.05 9.03 -6.65
N GLU A 42 15.74 9.77 -7.52
CA GLU A 42 16.62 10.86 -7.10
C GLU A 42 15.86 11.90 -6.24
N GLY A 43 16.50 12.36 -5.17
CA GLY A 43 15.90 13.34 -4.25
C GLY A 43 14.84 12.75 -3.30
N ALA A 44 14.58 11.44 -3.31
CA ALA A 44 13.65 10.82 -2.38
C ALA A 44 14.09 11.00 -0.93
N GLN A 45 13.17 11.43 -0.07
CA GLN A 45 13.40 11.49 1.37
C GLN A 45 13.23 10.11 2.00
N THR A 46 13.95 9.86 3.09
CA THR A 46 13.83 8.62 3.85
C THR A 46 13.49 8.89 5.30
N ARG A 47 12.79 7.96 5.93
CA ARG A 47 12.52 7.91 7.36
C ARG A 47 12.78 6.50 7.87
N GLN A 48 13.55 6.39 8.95
CA GLN A 48 13.82 5.08 9.54
C GLN A 48 12.58 4.52 10.25
N GLY A 49 12.29 3.26 10.01
CA GLY A 49 11.21 2.53 10.67
C GLY A 49 11.10 1.09 10.18
N ASP A 50 10.78 0.20 11.10
CA ASP A 50 10.52 -1.22 10.81
C ASP A 50 9.05 -1.52 11.13
N LEU A 51 8.30 -2.04 10.16
CA LEU A 51 6.89 -2.41 10.34
C LEU A 51 6.68 -3.49 11.42
N THR A 52 7.72 -4.28 11.71
CA THR A 52 7.67 -5.29 12.78
C THR A 52 7.83 -4.71 14.18
N ASP A 53 8.35 -3.49 14.29
CA ASP A 53 8.57 -2.74 15.54
C ASP A 53 8.47 -1.22 15.31
N LEU A 54 7.34 -0.78 14.78
CA LEU A 54 7.15 0.62 14.37
C LEU A 54 6.95 1.54 15.58
N GLN A 55 7.83 2.51 15.71
CA GLN A 55 7.88 3.44 16.83
C GLN A 55 6.89 4.61 16.67
N GLU A 56 6.54 5.23 17.81
CA GLU A 56 5.79 6.48 17.83
C GLU A 56 6.48 7.56 16.97
N GLY A 57 5.69 8.45 16.39
CA GLY A 57 6.22 9.52 15.53
C GLY A 57 6.56 9.10 14.10
N ALA A 58 6.40 7.82 13.74
CA ALA A 58 6.67 7.36 12.36
C ALA A 58 5.89 8.12 11.28
N CYS A 59 4.72 8.67 11.61
CA CYS A 59 3.88 9.46 10.69
C CYS A 59 3.93 10.98 10.94
N ASP A 60 4.79 11.47 11.84
CA ASP A 60 4.80 12.91 12.19
C ASP A 60 5.11 13.78 10.97
N GLY A 61 4.30 14.83 10.78
CA GLY A 61 4.46 15.79 9.69
C GLY A 61 4.09 15.24 8.30
N CYS A 62 3.43 14.07 8.24
CA CYS A 62 2.91 13.51 7.00
C CYS A 62 1.45 13.90 6.81
N ASP A 63 1.10 14.36 5.61
CA ASP A 63 -0.28 14.70 5.23
C ASP A 63 -1.08 13.45 4.88
N ALA A 64 -0.42 12.44 4.33
CA ALA A 64 -1.02 11.16 3.97
C ALA A 64 -0.01 10.00 4.13
N VAL A 65 -0.52 8.78 4.19
CA VAL A 65 0.27 7.55 4.29
C VAL A 65 -0.17 6.56 3.22
N VAL A 66 0.78 5.90 2.57
CA VAL A 66 0.52 4.77 1.66
C VAL A 66 1.19 3.52 2.19
N PHE A 67 0.42 2.46 2.35
CA PHE A 67 0.92 1.13 2.67
C PHE A 67 1.00 0.28 1.40
N ALA A 68 2.19 0.11 0.87
CA ALA A 68 2.51 -0.74 -0.29
C ALA A 68 3.51 -1.85 0.08
N ALA A 69 3.64 -2.15 1.39
CA ALA A 69 4.49 -3.20 1.88
C ALA A 69 3.80 -4.57 1.84
N GLY A 70 4.61 -5.61 1.86
CA GLY A 70 4.22 -6.99 2.07
C GLY A 70 5.41 -7.77 2.59
N SER A 71 5.17 -8.86 3.29
CA SER A 71 6.22 -9.71 3.86
C SER A 71 7.09 -10.37 2.79
N GLY A 72 6.54 -10.56 1.58
CA GLY A 72 7.20 -11.24 0.46
C GLY A 72 6.83 -12.73 0.36
N ALA A 73 6.85 -13.26 -0.87
CA ALA A 73 6.42 -14.64 -1.14
C ALA A 73 7.34 -15.70 -0.50
N ASP A 74 8.59 -15.36 -0.23
CA ASP A 74 9.57 -16.29 0.35
C ASP A 74 9.59 -16.28 1.89
N THR A 75 8.65 -15.57 2.53
CA THR A 75 8.55 -15.49 3.99
C THR A 75 7.40 -16.35 4.52
N GLY A 76 7.53 -16.84 5.75
CA GLY A 76 6.48 -17.63 6.40
C GLY A 76 5.34 -16.78 6.97
N GLN A 77 4.29 -17.46 7.45
CA GLN A 77 3.09 -16.84 8.05
C GLN A 77 3.42 -15.86 9.19
N ASP A 78 4.46 -16.14 9.97
CA ASP A 78 4.96 -15.24 11.04
C ASP A 78 5.28 -13.83 10.52
N MET A 79 5.90 -13.73 9.34
CA MET A 79 6.22 -12.44 8.74
C MET A 79 5.00 -11.76 8.14
N THR A 80 4.06 -12.54 7.58
CA THR A 80 2.75 -12.04 7.16
C THR A 80 2.02 -11.41 8.34
N ASP A 81 1.98 -12.07 9.50
CA ASP A 81 1.36 -11.50 10.70
C ASP A 81 2.06 -10.24 11.20
N LYS A 82 3.39 -10.21 11.15
CA LYS A 82 4.16 -9.05 11.63
C LYS A 82 4.07 -7.84 10.71
N VAL A 83 4.09 -8.05 9.40
CA VAL A 83 4.16 -6.97 8.40
C VAL A 83 2.77 -6.64 7.85
N ASP A 84 2.10 -7.64 7.23
CA ASP A 84 0.85 -7.39 6.50
C ASP A 84 -0.34 -7.14 7.42
N ARG A 85 -0.36 -7.75 8.62
CA ARG A 85 -1.40 -7.55 9.62
C ARG A 85 -1.02 -6.50 10.64
N LYS A 86 -0.16 -6.83 11.60
CA LYS A 86 0.15 -5.97 12.77
C LYS A 86 0.88 -4.70 12.38
N GLY A 87 1.84 -4.78 11.45
CA GLY A 87 2.58 -3.64 10.95
C GLY A 87 1.68 -2.64 10.22
N ALA A 88 0.76 -3.14 9.38
CA ALA A 88 -0.24 -2.32 8.70
C ALA A 88 -1.18 -1.64 9.71
N MET A 89 -1.76 -2.41 10.65
CA MET A 89 -2.66 -1.87 11.69
C MET A 89 -1.94 -0.82 12.55
N ARG A 90 -0.70 -1.09 12.96
CA ARG A 90 0.10 -0.13 13.74
C ARG A 90 0.37 1.15 12.96
N LEU A 91 0.68 1.06 11.66
CA LEU A 91 0.90 2.25 10.82
C LEU A 91 -0.38 3.07 10.65
N ILE A 92 -1.55 2.42 10.54
CA ILE A 92 -2.87 3.07 10.50
C ILE A 92 -3.11 3.86 11.79
N ASP A 93 -2.88 3.25 12.96
CA ASP A 93 -3.05 3.90 14.26
C ASP A 93 -2.14 5.13 14.41
N LEU A 94 -0.88 5.01 13.97
CA LEU A 94 0.07 6.13 14.00
C LEU A 94 -0.30 7.23 13.02
N ALA A 95 -0.83 6.90 11.84
CA ALA A 95 -1.33 7.88 10.88
C ALA A 95 -2.52 8.66 11.45
N ALA A 96 -3.48 7.97 12.06
CA ALA A 96 -4.62 8.62 12.72
C ALA A 96 -4.18 9.52 13.88
N LYS A 97 -3.23 9.05 14.70
CA LYS A 97 -2.68 9.81 15.83
C LYS A 97 -1.89 11.06 15.43
N SER A 98 -1.16 10.98 14.30
CA SER A 98 -0.38 12.11 13.78
C SER A 98 -1.21 13.18 13.07
N GLY A 99 -2.50 12.91 12.83
CA GLY A 99 -3.40 13.81 12.13
C GLY A 99 -3.26 13.74 10.60
N ALA A 100 -2.72 12.66 10.06
CA ALA A 100 -2.75 12.43 8.61
C ALA A 100 -4.20 12.47 8.10
N SER A 101 -4.42 13.11 6.96
CA SER A 101 -5.77 13.29 6.41
C SER A 101 -6.26 12.08 5.63
N ARG A 102 -5.34 11.23 5.14
CA ARG A 102 -5.66 10.11 4.24
C ARG A 102 -4.71 8.93 4.40
N PHE A 103 -5.26 7.73 4.24
CA PHE A 103 -4.49 6.49 4.19
C PHE A 103 -4.87 5.67 2.95
N VAL A 104 -3.88 5.28 2.15
CA VAL A 104 -4.07 4.45 0.96
C VAL A 104 -3.45 3.08 1.21
N MET A 105 -4.25 2.04 1.06
CA MET A 105 -3.85 0.65 1.29
C MET A 105 -3.74 -0.12 -0.02
N LEU A 106 -2.58 -0.70 -0.29
CA LEU A 106 -2.43 -1.75 -1.28
C LEU A 106 -2.77 -3.10 -0.63
N SER A 107 -4.00 -3.54 -0.86
CA SER A 107 -4.52 -4.82 -0.43
C SER A 107 -4.39 -5.88 -1.54
N SER A 108 -5.30 -6.83 -1.63
CA SER A 108 -5.26 -7.92 -2.62
C SER A 108 -6.67 -8.34 -3.02
N VAL A 109 -6.86 -8.78 -4.26
CA VAL A 109 -8.03 -9.57 -4.66
C VAL A 109 -8.21 -10.75 -3.69
N GLY A 110 -9.45 -11.09 -3.36
CA GLY A 110 -9.79 -12.17 -2.42
C GLY A 110 -9.70 -11.80 -0.93
N ALA A 111 -9.20 -10.61 -0.56
CA ALA A 111 -9.16 -10.17 0.83
C ALA A 111 -10.55 -9.96 1.46
N ASP A 112 -11.63 -9.94 0.68
CA ASP A 112 -13.01 -9.91 1.19
C ASP A 112 -13.57 -11.31 1.53
N LYS A 113 -12.93 -12.36 1.04
CA LYS A 113 -13.35 -13.77 1.20
C LYS A 113 -12.13 -14.68 1.41
N PRO A 114 -11.31 -14.44 2.47
CA PRO A 114 -10.05 -15.17 2.69
C PRO A 114 -10.22 -16.68 2.77
N GLU A 115 -11.38 -17.17 3.27
CA GLU A 115 -11.72 -18.59 3.36
C GLU A 115 -11.77 -19.30 2.00
N LYS A 116 -11.84 -18.55 0.90
CA LYS A 116 -11.77 -19.10 -0.47
C LYS A 116 -10.37 -19.11 -1.05
N GLY A 117 -9.39 -18.56 -0.34
CA GLY A 117 -8.03 -18.37 -0.80
C GLY A 117 -7.16 -19.64 -0.80
N GLY A 118 -7.63 -20.78 -0.24
CA GLY A 118 -6.84 -21.99 -0.17
C GLY A 118 -5.50 -21.77 0.55
N GLU A 119 -4.37 -22.01 -0.12
CA GLU A 119 -3.04 -21.79 0.46
C GLU A 119 -2.77 -20.34 0.83
N MET A 120 -3.46 -19.39 0.20
CA MET A 120 -3.35 -17.96 0.46
C MET A 120 -4.27 -17.47 1.60
N GLU A 121 -5.10 -18.34 2.18
CA GLU A 121 -6.09 -17.96 3.20
C GLU A 121 -5.48 -17.11 4.31
N HIS A 122 -4.35 -17.54 4.89
CA HIS A 122 -3.69 -16.82 5.97
C HIS A 122 -3.24 -15.39 5.56
N TYR A 123 -2.67 -15.27 4.36
CA TYR A 123 -2.27 -13.98 3.81
C TYR A 123 -3.48 -13.06 3.54
N LEU A 124 -4.53 -13.61 2.92
CA LEU A 124 -5.75 -12.86 2.63
C LEU A 124 -6.47 -12.44 3.90
N GLN A 125 -6.45 -13.29 4.95
CA GLN A 125 -6.98 -12.91 6.27
C GLN A 125 -6.19 -11.75 6.89
N ALA A 126 -4.86 -11.75 6.77
CA ALA A 126 -4.04 -10.64 7.24
C ALA A 126 -4.37 -9.33 6.50
N LYS A 127 -4.61 -9.41 5.18
CA LYS A 127 -5.05 -8.27 4.37
C LYS A 127 -6.45 -7.80 4.77
N GLN A 128 -7.39 -8.71 4.97
CA GLN A 128 -8.74 -8.38 5.42
C GLN A 128 -8.71 -7.67 6.78
N ASP A 129 -7.97 -8.21 7.75
CA ASP A 129 -7.87 -7.62 9.09
C ASP A 129 -7.33 -6.17 9.02
N ALA A 130 -6.32 -5.91 8.18
CA ALA A 130 -5.79 -4.58 7.96
C ALA A 130 -6.80 -3.64 7.25
N ASP A 131 -7.50 -4.14 6.23
CA ASP A 131 -8.55 -3.40 5.52
C ASP A 131 -9.68 -2.97 6.48
N GLU A 132 -10.18 -3.89 7.31
CA GLU A 132 -11.25 -3.60 8.27
C GLU A 132 -10.79 -2.64 9.39
N HIS A 133 -9.54 -2.79 9.85
CA HIS A 133 -8.96 -1.86 10.81
C HIS A 133 -8.87 -0.44 10.23
N LEU A 134 -8.46 -0.31 8.95
CA LEU A 134 -8.42 0.97 8.28
C LEU A 134 -9.80 1.61 8.14
N LYS A 135 -10.81 0.84 7.76
CA LYS A 135 -12.20 1.33 7.65
C LYS A 135 -12.72 1.85 8.99
N ALA A 136 -12.30 1.24 10.11
CA ALA A 136 -12.71 1.61 11.46
C ALA A 136 -11.88 2.77 12.05
N SER A 137 -10.79 3.19 11.43
CA SER A 137 -9.81 4.14 12.00
C SER A 137 -10.28 5.60 12.07
N GLY A 138 -11.30 5.96 11.30
CA GLY A 138 -11.75 7.35 11.12
C GLY A 138 -10.95 8.16 10.09
N LEU A 139 -9.89 7.60 9.53
CA LEU A 139 -9.15 8.23 8.41
C LEU A 139 -9.99 8.20 7.12
N THR A 140 -9.85 9.22 6.28
CA THR A 140 -10.26 9.06 4.89
C THR A 140 -9.36 8.02 4.23
N TYR A 141 -9.93 6.98 3.65
CA TYR A 141 -9.14 5.89 3.10
C TYR A 141 -9.41 5.61 1.63
N ALA A 142 -8.47 4.93 0.98
CA ALA A 142 -8.66 4.18 -0.26
C ALA A 142 -8.02 2.80 -0.10
N ILE A 143 -8.74 1.75 -0.42
CA ILE A 143 -8.24 0.37 -0.40
C ILE A 143 -8.27 -0.17 -1.83
N LEU A 144 -7.10 -0.48 -2.38
CA LEU A 144 -6.94 -1.00 -3.73
C LEU A 144 -6.59 -2.48 -3.66
N ARG A 145 -7.39 -3.30 -4.32
CA ARG A 145 -7.26 -4.77 -4.37
C ARG A 145 -6.92 -5.20 -5.79
N PRO A 146 -5.65 -5.12 -6.20
CA PRO A 146 -5.24 -5.61 -7.50
C PRO A 146 -5.37 -7.14 -7.61
N VAL A 147 -5.58 -7.60 -8.82
CA VAL A 147 -5.39 -8.99 -9.22
C VAL A 147 -3.90 -9.35 -9.26
N SER A 148 -3.49 -10.47 -9.85
CA SER A 148 -2.10 -10.90 -9.95
C SER A 148 -1.19 -9.79 -10.47
N LEU A 149 -0.06 -9.53 -9.80
CA LEU A 149 0.84 -8.42 -10.14
C LEU A 149 1.95 -8.85 -11.09
N THR A 150 2.14 -8.12 -12.20
CA THR A 150 3.30 -8.23 -13.09
C THR A 150 4.32 -7.10 -12.88
N ASP A 151 5.55 -7.28 -13.36
CA ASP A 151 6.63 -6.30 -13.19
C ASP A 151 6.64 -5.19 -14.25
N GLU A 152 5.60 -5.10 -15.05
CA GLU A 152 5.47 -4.14 -16.15
C GLU A 152 5.10 -2.73 -15.65
N ASP A 153 5.34 -1.73 -16.51
CA ASP A 153 4.99 -0.34 -16.22
C ASP A 153 3.54 -0.01 -16.57
N GLY A 154 2.87 -0.88 -17.35
CA GLY A 154 1.47 -0.75 -17.74
C GLY A 154 1.19 0.37 -18.74
N THR A 155 -0.08 0.51 -19.08
CA THR A 155 -0.56 1.43 -20.14
C THR A 155 -1.34 2.62 -19.59
N ARG A 156 -1.60 2.66 -18.29
CA ARG A 156 -2.52 3.57 -17.59
C ARG A 156 -4.00 3.34 -17.96
N GLN A 157 -4.31 2.23 -18.60
CA GLN A 157 -5.69 1.81 -18.84
C GLN A 157 -6.06 0.74 -17.81
N MET A 158 -7.11 1.00 -17.05
CA MET A 158 -7.48 0.20 -15.89
C MET A 158 -8.97 -0.13 -15.92
N LEU A 159 -9.30 -1.32 -15.44
CA LEU A 159 -10.68 -1.72 -15.11
C LEU A 159 -10.81 -1.79 -13.58
N PHE A 160 -12.01 -1.45 -13.08
CA PHE A 160 -12.29 -1.37 -11.64
C PHE A 160 -13.63 -2.02 -11.27
N GLY A 161 -13.71 -2.52 -10.05
CA GLY A 161 -14.95 -3.04 -9.47
C GLY A 161 -15.47 -4.27 -10.21
N ASP A 162 -16.73 -4.23 -10.63
CA ASP A 162 -17.43 -5.37 -11.25
C ASP A 162 -16.92 -5.71 -12.67
N ASP A 163 -16.18 -4.81 -13.30
CA ASP A 163 -15.57 -5.03 -14.62
C ASP A 163 -14.25 -5.79 -14.57
N VAL A 164 -13.76 -6.12 -13.35
CA VAL A 164 -12.47 -6.82 -13.14
C VAL A 164 -12.66 -8.33 -13.29
N ASP A 165 -11.82 -8.94 -14.13
CA ASP A 165 -11.60 -10.38 -14.15
C ASP A 165 -10.54 -10.74 -13.08
N GLU A 166 -10.95 -11.43 -12.02
CA GLU A 166 -10.07 -11.79 -10.91
C GLU A 166 -8.91 -12.71 -11.31
N THR A 167 -8.96 -13.31 -12.51
CA THR A 167 -7.88 -14.15 -13.08
C THR A 167 -6.92 -13.39 -13.98
N ALA A 168 -7.19 -12.11 -14.25
CA ALA A 168 -6.34 -11.24 -15.05
C ALA A 168 -5.08 -10.78 -14.30
N GLU A 169 -4.35 -9.88 -14.90
CA GLU A 169 -3.10 -9.32 -14.36
C GLU A 169 -3.18 -7.81 -14.20
N ALA A 170 -2.40 -7.29 -13.25
CA ALA A 170 -2.25 -5.85 -13.02
C ALA A 170 -0.76 -5.49 -13.05
N ALA A 171 -0.36 -4.61 -13.96
CA ALA A 171 0.98 -4.09 -14.03
C ALA A 171 1.29 -3.23 -12.80
N ARG A 172 2.44 -3.46 -12.16
CA ARG A 172 2.85 -2.67 -10.98
C ARG A 172 2.95 -1.18 -11.26
N GLY A 173 3.25 -0.77 -12.49
CA GLY A 173 3.26 0.63 -12.86
C GLY A 173 1.86 1.24 -12.88
N ASP A 174 0.85 0.52 -13.36
CA ASP A 174 -0.54 0.95 -13.31
C ASP A 174 -1.04 1.03 -11.86
N VAL A 175 -0.75 0.01 -11.05
CA VAL A 175 -1.08 0.01 -9.61
C VAL A 175 -0.44 1.20 -8.90
N ALA A 176 0.83 1.50 -9.17
CA ALA A 176 1.52 2.63 -8.58
C ALA A 176 0.89 3.98 -8.98
N ALA A 177 0.46 4.13 -10.23
CA ALA A 177 -0.22 5.34 -10.70
C ALA A 177 -1.56 5.54 -10.00
N VAL A 178 -2.36 4.47 -9.83
CA VAL A 178 -3.63 4.56 -9.10
C VAL A 178 -3.43 4.86 -7.62
N LEU A 179 -2.42 4.24 -6.97
CA LEU A 179 -2.07 4.57 -5.59
C LEU A 179 -1.68 6.05 -5.43
N ALA A 180 -0.92 6.61 -6.38
CA ALA A 180 -0.52 8.01 -6.36
C ALA A 180 -1.72 8.95 -6.55
N ASP A 181 -2.64 8.64 -7.45
CA ASP A 181 -3.88 9.42 -7.63
C ASP A 181 -4.77 9.35 -6.38
N ALA A 182 -4.87 8.17 -5.77
CA ALA A 182 -5.71 7.95 -4.59
C ALA A 182 -5.30 8.75 -3.35
N VAL A 183 -4.06 9.25 -3.30
CA VAL A 183 -3.58 10.08 -2.19
C VAL A 183 -4.28 11.42 -2.10
N SER A 184 -4.66 12.02 -3.22
CA SER A 184 -5.20 13.38 -3.26
C SER A 184 -6.57 13.51 -3.92
N SER A 185 -7.00 12.52 -4.70
CA SER A 185 -8.27 12.55 -5.42
C SER A 185 -9.43 12.08 -4.54
N ASP A 186 -10.47 12.89 -4.39
CA ASP A 186 -11.69 12.53 -3.66
C ASP A 186 -12.52 11.45 -4.36
N ALA A 187 -12.21 11.15 -5.62
CA ALA A 187 -12.82 10.04 -6.34
C ALA A 187 -12.60 8.69 -5.63
N TRP A 188 -11.54 8.58 -4.83
CA TRP A 188 -11.17 7.38 -4.07
C TRP A 188 -11.59 7.40 -2.60
N ALA A 189 -12.11 8.51 -2.10
CA ALA A 189 -12.42 8.67 -0.68
C ALA A 189 -13.40 7.59 -0.18
N ASN A 190 -12.97 6.84 0.84
CA ASN A 190 -13.71 5.78 1.51
C ASN A 190 -14.18 4.65 0.57
N LYS A 191 -13.37 4.35 -0.45
CA LYS A 191 -13.64 3.27 -1.40
C LYS A 191 -12.69 2.10 -1.22
N THR A 192 -13.23 0.90 -1.46
CA THR A 192 -12.49 -0.35 -1.66
C THR A 192 -12.77 -0.82 -3.07
N MET A 193 -11.73 -0.96 -3.90
CA MET A 193 -11.87 -1.26 -5.32
C MET A 193 -10.97 -2.40 -5.77
N LEU A 194 -11.56 -3.38 -6.45
CA LEU A 194 -10.83 -4.32 -7.30
C LEU A 194 -10.23 -3.57 -8.49
N MET A 195 -9.06 -4.01 -8.98
CA MET A 195 -8.41 -3.39 -10.14
C MET A 195 -7.55 -4.37 -10.93
N GLN A 196 -7.57 -4.18 -12.25
CA GLN A 196 -6.67 -4.84 -13.21
C GLN A 196 -6.18 -3.86 -14.26
N SER A 197 -5.07 -4.19 -14.95
CA SER A 197 -4.69 -3.51 -16.20
C SER A 197 -5.60 -3.96 -17.35
N ALA A 198 -5.91 -3.03 -18.27
CA ALA A 198 -6.74 -3.30 -19.46
C ALA A 198 -5.88 -3.58 -20.71
#